data_8a37dcc847759128ed2f0bc0ada87940
#
_entry.id   8a37dcc847759128ed2f0bc0ada87940
#
_cell.length_a   1.000
_cell.length_b   1.000
_cell.length_c   1.000
_cell.angle_alpha   90.00
_cell.angle_beta   90.00
_cell.angle_gamma   90.00
#
_symmetry.space_group_name_H-M   'P 1'
#
loop_
_entity.id
_entity.type
_entity.pdbx_description
1 polymer ?
#
loop_
_entity_poly.entity_id
_entity_poly.type
_entity_poly.pdbx_seq_one_letter_code
_entity_poly.pdbx_strand_id
1 'polypeptide(L)'
;YFKVPNNVLQIPKSRYKTIEEAKAYVVNDKKKIDSGIPQAPFVTDTNSWTKLGLKVALKEAVKQGADKIAWTTGEQQNDRYDLQKQVDFIDVFTNDDGTYHIIAVKGNNTISEEKSLKENQLEDLLGKDLTKKIIEDTKNHTHKEGEENLVKTYRGNDLSVGGKGMKGFYGSPTEKSLGIVGNVAKSL
;
A
#
# COMPACT_ATOMS: atom_id res chain seq x y z
N TYR A 1 -3.21 -17.51 -34.99
CA TYR A 1 -2.97 -16.54 -33.93
C TYR A 1 -4.24 -15.75 -33.62
N PHE A 2 -4.52 -15.53 -32.34
CA PHE A 2 -5.64 -14.69 -31.91
C PHE A 2 -5.15 -13.28 -31.66
N LYS A 3 -5.84 -12.27 -32.21
CA LYS A 3 -5.51 -10.86 -32.06
C LYS A 3 -6.31 -10.26 -30.90
N VAL A 4 -5.65 -9.67 -29.92
CA VAL A 4 -6.29 -8.96 -28.80
C VAL A 4 -6.13 -7.45 -29.07
N PRO A 5 -7.21 -6.64 -28.98
CA PRO A 5 -7.11 -5.20 -29.18
C PRO A 5 -6.13 -4.58 -28.17
N ASN A 6 -5.25 -3.70 -28.67
CA ASN A 6 -4.27 -2.87 -27.93
C ASN A 6 -3.01 -3.54 -27.37
N ASN A 7 -2.83 -4.87 -27.48
CA ASN A 7 -1.52 -5.50 -27.30
C ASN A 7 -1.49 -6.76 -28.14
N VAL A 8 -0.54 -6.85 -29.08
CA VAL A 8 -0.42 -8.01 -29.98
C VAL A 8 0.27 -9.14 -29.24
N LEU A 9 -0.48 -9.85 -28.41
CA LEU A 9 -0.04 -11.15 -27.92
C LEU A 9 -0.41 -12.20 -28.98
N GLN A 10 0.58 -12.73 -29.67
CA GLN A 10 0.38 -13.83 -30.61
C GLN A 10 0.33 -15.14 -29.84
N ILE A 11 -0.88 -15.64 -29.61
CA ILE A 11 -1.09 -16.93 -28.92
C ILE A 11 -1.24 -18.05 -29.98
N PRO A 12 -0.38 -19.08 -29.96
CA PRO A 12 -0.46 -20.18 -30.91
C PRO A 12 -1.80 -20.92 -30.76
N LYS A 13 -2.51 -21.16 -31.85
CA LYS A 13 -3.76 -21.94 -31.87
C LYS A 13 -3.60 -23.37 -31.37
N SER A 14 -2.37 -23.91 -31.37
CA SER A 14 -2.06 -25.25 -30.84
C SER A 14 -2.22 -25.37 -29.32
N ARG A 15 -2.29 -24.25 -28.59
CA ARG A 15 -2.33 -24.24 -27.12
C ARG A 15 -3.73 -24.10 -26.52
N TYR A 16 -4.68 -23.59 -27.32
CA TYR A 16 -6.07 -23.36 -26.89
C TYR A 16 -7.05 -23.74 -27.99
N LYS A 17 -8.10 -24.44 -27.64
CA LYS A 17 -9.09 -24.93 -28.61
C LYS A 17 -10.08 -23.85 -29.05
N THR A 18 -10.36 -22.86 -28.19
CA THR A 18 -11.31 -21.80 -28.47
C THR A 18 -10.73 -20.41 -28.17
N ILE A 19 -11.36 -19.37 -28.74
CA ILE A 19 -11.00 -17.96 -28.49
C ILE A 19 -11.31 -17.59 -27.02
N GLU A 20 -12.37 -18.16 -26.45
CA GLU A 20 -12.79 -17.94 -25.05
C GLU A 20 -11.75 -18.46 -24.08
N GLU A 21 -11.19 -19.66 -24.31
CA GLU A 21 -10.09 -20.21 -23.50
C GLU A 21 -8.83 -19.32 -23.57
N ALA A 22 -8.49 -18.86 -24.76
CA ALA A 22 -7.35 -17.96 -24.95
C ALA A 22 -7.56 -16.59 -24.27
N LYS A 23 -8.79 -16.02 -24.31
CA LYS A 23 -9.14 -14.79 -23.60
C LYS A 23 -9.10 -14.97 -22.08
N ALA A 24 -9.63 -16.09 -21.56
CA ALA A 24 -9.61 -16.41 -20.13
C ALA A 24 -8.17 -16.53 -19.61
N TYR A 25 -7.28 -17.14 -20.39
CA TYR A 25 -5.85 -17.21 -20.07
C TYR A 25 -5.21 -15.83 -20.00
N VAL A 26 -5.43 -14.97 -21.02
CA VAL A 26 -4.88 -13.61 -21.07
C VAL A 26 -5.40 -12.75 -19.92
N VAL A 27 -6.67 -12.87 -19.55
CA VAL A 27 -7.26 -12.14 -18.41
C VAL A 27 -6.65 -12.62 -17.08
N ASN A 28 -6.44 -13.92 -16.91
CA ASN A 28 -5.80 -14.49 -15.73
C ASN A 28 -4.30 -14.13 -15.65
N ASP A 29 -3.59 -14.15 -16.79
CA ASP A 29 -2.18 -13.71 -16.86
C ASP A 29 -2.05 -12.19 -16.65
N LYS A 30 -2.96 -11.37 -17.18
CA LYS A 30 -2.99 -9.92 -16.86
C LYS A 30 -3.20 -9.65 -15.38
N LYS A 31 -4.11 -10.38 -14.70
CA LYS A 31 -4.25 -10.26 -13.24
C LYS A 31 -2.98 -10.65 -12.47
N LYS A 32 -2.16 -11.53 -13.04
CA LYS A 32 -0.85 -11.90 -12.48
C LYS A 32 0.24 -10.87 -12.80
N ILE A 33 0.17 -10.22 -13.96
CA ILE A 33 1.14 -9.21 -14.41
C ILE A 33 0.86 -7.85 -13.77
N ASP A 34 -0.40 -7.49 -13.54
CA ASP A 34 -0.78 -6.24 -12.87
C ASP A 34 -0.38 -6.16 -11.39
N SER A 35 0.04 -7.26 -10.77
CA SER A 35 0.62 -7.22 -9.41
C SER A 35 2.04 -6.63 -9.37
N GLY A 36 2.66 -6.33 -10.51
CA GLY A 36 3.98 -5.68 -10.64
C GLY A 36 5.15 -6.42 -10.00
N ILE A 37 4.87 -7.45 -9.21
CA ILE A 37 5.87 -8.25 -8.48
C ILE A 37 5.87 -9.67 -9.07
N PRO A 38 7.03 -10.17 -9.55
CA PRO A 38 7.14 -11.56 -9.99
C PRO A 38 6.67 -12.49 -8.85
N GLN A 39 5.81 -13.45 -9.15
CA GLN A 39 5.43 -14.48 -8.18
C GLN A 39 6.65 -15.36 -7.87
N ALA A 40 7.46 -14.90 -6.91
CA ALA A 40 8.51 -15.72 -6.33
C ALA A 40 7.91 -16.61 -5.23
N PRO A 41 8.54 -17.75 -4.93
CA PRO A 41 8.16 -18.54 -3.76
C PRO A 41 8.12 -17.67 -2.51
N PHE A 42 7.03 -17.79 -1.73
CA PHE A 42 6.81 -17.08 -0.46
C PHE A 42 6.35 -15.61 -0.53
N VAL A 43 6.29 -14.97 -1.70
CA VAL A 43 5.89 -13.54 -1.80
C VAL A 43 4.45 -13.30 -1.32
N THR A 44 3.55 -14.26 -1.51
CA THR A 44 2.14 -14.17 -1.10
C THR A 44 1.86 -14.66 0.32
N ASP A 45 2.84 -15.29 0.99
CA ASP A 45 2.73 -15.77 2.37
C ASP A 45 3.65 -14.98 3.29
N THR A 46 3.05 -14.06 4.05
CA THR A 46 3.75 -13.17 4.98
C THR A 46 4.58 -13.94 6.02
N ASN A 47 4.09 -15.06 6.54
CA ASN A 47 4.83 -15.85 7.52
C ASN A 47 6.06 -16.49 6.90
N SER A 48 5.94 -17.01 5.69
CA SER A 48 7.05 -17.69 4.99
C SER A 48 8.17 -16.74 4.61
N TRP A 49 7.88 -15.56 4.04
CA TRP A 49 8.94 -14.62 3.73
C TRP A 49 9.55 -13.97 4.99
N THR A 50 8.73 -13.72 6.04
CA THR A 50 9.23 -13.26 7.35
C THR A 50 10.18 -14.29 7.95
N LYS A 51 9.82 -15.58 7.89
CA LYS A 51 10.67 -16.67 8.36
C LYS A 51 11.99 -16.75 7.60
N LEU A 52 11.95 -16.60 6.29
CA LEU A 52 13.16 -16.54 5.46
C LEU A 52 14.05 -15.35 5.86
N GLY A 53 13.48 -14.15 5.97
CA GLY A 53 14.20 -12.94 6.39
C GLY A 53 14.85 -13.09 7.76
N LEU A 54 14.12 -13.61 8.75
CA LEU A 54 14.66 -13.86 10.10
C LEU A 54 15.79 -14.90 10.09
N LYS A 55 15.69 -15.98 9.30
CA LYS A 55 16.78 -16.95 9.17
C LYS A 55 18.03 -16.33 8.57
N VAL A 56 17.90 -15.45 7.57
CA VAL A 56 19.05 -14.72 6.99
C VAL A 56 19.65 -13.79 8.03
N ALA A 57 18.83 -13.02 8.76
CA ALA A 57 19.28 -12.14 9.82
C ALA A 57 19.99 -12.90 10.96
N LEU A 58 19.45 -14.03 11.39
CA LEU A 58 20.06 -14.90 12.40
C LEU A 58 21.44 -15.42 11.93
N LYS A 59 21.51 -15.90 10.69
CA LYS A 59 22.78 -16.37 10.11
C LYS A 59 23.84 -15.28 10.12
N GLU A 60 23.46 -14.06 9.74
CA GLU A 60 24.38 -12.93 9.72
C GLU A 60 24.76 -12.49 11.15
N ALA A 61 23.82 -12.47 12.09
CA ALA A 61 24.07 -12.16 13.49
C ALA A 61 25.12 -13.13 14.11
N VAL A 62 24.94 -14.45 13.89
CA VAL A 62 25.90 -15.46 14.34
C VAL A 62 27.27 -15.24 13.72
N LYS A 63 27.34 -14.96 12.42
CA LYS A 63 28.59 -14.67 11.72
C LYS A 63 29.32 -13.44 12.28
N GLN A 64 28.58 -12.44 12.74
CA GLN A 64 29.12 -11.23 13.35
C GLN A 64 29.36 -11.36 14.86
N GLY A 65 29.08 -12.50 15.46
CA GLY A 65 29.22 -12.74 16.90
C GLY A 65 28.21 -11.97 17.75
N ALA A 66 27.05 -11.65 17.22
CA ALA A 66 26.00 -10.94 17.94
C ALA A 66 25.25 -11.88 18.90
N ASP A 67 25.04 -11.44 20.15
CA ASP A 67 24.30 -12.20 21.16
C ASP A 67 22.80 -12.02 21.06
N LYS A 68 22.33 -10.98 20.39
CA LYS A 68 20.91 -10.61 20.32
C LYS A 68 20.55 -10.05 18.95
N ILE A 69 19.31 -10.30 18.53
CA ILE A 69 18.66 -9.61 17.42
C ILE A 69 17.50 -8.81 17.99
N ALA A 70 17.38 -7.56 17.59
CA ALA A 70 16.26 -6.69 17.95
C ALA A 70 15.66 -6.07 16.68
N TRP A 71 14.38 -5.79 16.74
CA TRP A 71 13.67 -5.02 15.72
C TRP A 71 12.79 -3.96 16.38
N THR A 72 12.40 -2.96 15.63
CA THR A 72 11.52 -1.88 16.09
C THR A 72 10.11 -2.42 16.36
N THR A 73 9.42 -1.83 17.33
CA THR A 73 8.01 -2.13 17.60
C THR A 73 7.08 -1.53 16.55
N GLY A 74 5.83 -2.00 16.50
CA GLY A 74 4.81 -1.42 15.65
C GLY A 74 4.53 0.04 15.95
N GLU A 75 4.60 0.46 17.23
CA GLU A 75 4.48 1.85 17.65
C GLU A 75 5.62 2.70 17.09
N GLN A 76 6.87 2.24 17.19
CA GLN A 76 8.04 2.95 16.67
C GLN A 76 7.97 3.08 15.14
N GLN A 77 7.50 2.05 14.43
CA GLN A 77 7.32 2.11 12.99
C GLN A 77 6.18 3.06 12.62
N ASN A 78 5.06 2.99 13.35
CA ASN A 78 3.95 3.92 13.13
C ASN A 78 4.39 5.37 13.34
N ASP A 79 5.12 5.64 14.42
CA ASP A 79 5.65 6.96 14.74
C ASP A 79 6.60 7.52 13.66
N ARG A 80 7.38 6.64 13.01
CA ARG A 80 8.29 7.00 11.91
C ARG A 80 7.54 7.42 10.65
N TYR A 81 6.42 6.77 10.35
CA TYR A 81 5.64 6.99 9.13
C TYR A 81 4.37 7.82 9.38
N ASP A 82 4.23 8.43 10.56
CA ASP A 82 3.09 9.28 10.91
C ASP A 82 3.10 10.54 10.05
N LEU A 83 2.05 10.71 9.25
CA LEU A 83 1.88 11.87 8.38
C LEU A 83 1.83 13.17 9.17
N GLN A 84 1.31 13.17 10.41
CA GLN A 84 1.31 14.36 11.27
C GLN A 84 2.69 14.97 11.51
N LYS A 85 3.75 14.14 11.46
CA LYS A 85 5.13 14.61 11.62
C LYS A 85 5.74 15.14 10.33
N GLN A 86 5.17 14.76 9.21
CA GLN A 86 5.69 15.10 7.88
C GLN A 86 4.99 16.30 7.28
N VAL A 87 3.70 16.50 7.56
CA VAL A 87 2.87 17.58 7.04
C VAL A 87 2.05 18.22 8.16
N ASP A 88 1.69 19.49 8.02
CA ASP A 88 0.80 20.16 8.95
C ASP A 88 -0.66 19.96 8.54
N PHE A 89 -0.91 19.91 7.25
CA PHE A 89 -2.22 19.57 6.69
C PHE A 89 -2.14 19.09 5.26
N ILE A 90 -3.23 18.44 4.84
CA ILE A 90 -3.47 17.99 3.47
C ILE A 90 -4.82 18.54 3.04
N ASP A 91 -4.82 19.34 1.97
CA ASP A 91 -6.04 19.74 1.28
C ASP A 91 -6.37 18.72 0.20
N VAL A 92 -7.63 18.28 0.18
CA VAL A 92 -8.13 17.29 -0.78
C VAL A 92 -9.27 17.91 -1.57
N PHE A 93 -9.08 17.94 -2.88
CA PHE A 93 -10.06 18.40 -3.86
C PHE A 93 -10.54 17.25 -4.73
N THR A 94 -11.74 17.39 -5.28
CA THR A 94 -12.25 16.50 -6.32
C THR A 94 -12.27 17.21 -7.66
N ASN A 95 -11.89 16.49 -8.71
CA ASN A 95 -11.98 16.97 -10.10
C ASN A 95 -13.30 16.51 -10.74
N ASP A 96 -13.69 17.15 -11.84
CA ASP A 96 -14.92 16.83 -12.59
C ASP A 96 -14.94 15.39 -13.13
N ASP A 97 -13.77 14.79 -13.35
CA ASP A 97 -13.61 13.42 -13.82
C ASP A 97 -13.63 12.35 -12.69
N GLY A 98 -13.91 12.78 -11.45
CA GLY A 98 -13.93 11.91 -10.27
C GLY A 98 -12.54 11.51 -9.74
N THR A 99 -11.48 12.14 -10.23
CA THR A 99 -10.14 12.01 -9.66
C THR A 99 -9.93 12.99 -8.51
N TYR A 100 -8.84 12.82 -7.77
CA TYR A 100 -8.50 13.67 -6.63
C TYR A 100 -7.28 14.54 -6.94
N HIS A 101 -7.30 15.76 -6.42
CA HIS A 101 -6.14 16.65 -6.36
C HIS A 101 -5.78 16.85 -4.89
N ILE A 102 -4.50 16.64 -4.54
CA ILE A 102 -4.01 16.70 -3.18
C ILE A 102 -2.88 17.73 -3.08
N ILE A 103 -2.95 18.54 -2.05
CA ILE A 103 -1.88 19.49 -1.70
C ILE A 103 -1.46 19.21 -0.25
N ALA A 104 -0.20 18.83 -0.05
CA ALA A 104 0.39 18.63 1.27
C ALA A 104 1.28 19.82 1.66
N VAL A 105 1.04 20.37 2.84
CA VAL A 105 1.70 21.60 3.31
C VAL A 105 2.40 21.37 4.65
N LYS A 106 3.62 21.93 4.78
CA LYS A 106 4.34 22.03 6.04
C LYS A 106 4.92 23.44 6.23
N GLY A 107 4.59 24.07 7.35
CA GLY A 107 4.88 25.50 7.55
C GLY A 107 4.17 26.33 6.48
N ASN A 108 4.94 27.12 5.76
CA ASN A 108 4.44 27.94 4.65
C ASN A 108 4.75 27.34 3.27
N ASN A 109 5.20 26.07 3.21
CA ASN A 109 5.63 25.48 1.96
C ASN A 109 4.72 24.32 1.57
N THR A 110 4.32 24.28 0.30
CA THR A 110 3.78 23.07 -0.33
C THR A 110 4.92 22.07 -0.51
N ILE A 111 4.83 20.91 0.13
CA ILE A 111 5.85 19.87 0.06
C ILE A 111 5.53 18.80 -0.97
N SER A 112 4.25 18.64 -1.31
CA SER A 112 3.78 17.76 -2.39
C SER A 112 2.47 18.29 -2.95
N GLU A 113 2.33 18.18 -4.27
CA GLU A 113 1.09 18.44 -5.00
C GLU A 113 0.92 17.35 -6.04
N GLU A 114 -0.18 16.61 -5.93
CA GLU A 114 -0.50 15.51 -6.84
C GLU A 114 -1.88 15.73 -7.45
N LYS A 115 -1.94 15.68 -8.78
CA LYS A 115 -3.17 15.91 -9.56
C LYS A 115 -3.67 14.64 -10.21
N SER A 116 -4.98 14.56 -10.39
CA SER A 116 -5.65 13.47 -11.13
C SER A 116 -5.36 12.07 -10.56
N LEU A 117 -5.31 11.95 -9.23
CA LEU A 117 -5.13 10.68 -8.54
C LEU A 117 -6.43 9.86 -8.53
N LYS A 118 -6.33 8.58 -8.84
CA LYS A 118 -7.40 7.60 -8.64
C LYS A 118 -7.39 7.08 -7.20
N GLU A 119 -8.48 6.46 -6.75
CA GLU A 119 -8.62 5.93 -5.38
C GLU A 119 -7.48 4.98 -4.97
N ASN A 120 -7.02 4.10 -5.88
CA ASN A 120 -5.91 3.20 -5.60
C ASN A 120 -4.58 3.93 -5.43
N GLN A 121 -4.34 5.01 -6.18
CA GLN A 121 -3.14 5.84 -6.05
C GLN A 121 -3.17 6.69 -4.77
N LEU A 122 -4.37 7.10 -4.32
CA LEU A 122 -4.59 7.71 -3.02
C LEU A 122 -4.18 6.78 -1.87
N GLU A 123 -4.56 5.49 -1.96
CA GLU A 123 -4.21 4.49 -0.96
C GLU A 123 -2.70 4.26 -0.90
N ASP A 124 -2.03 4.24 -2.05
CA ASP A 124 -0.57 4.11 -2.13
C ASP A 124 0.15 5.32 -1.51
N LEU A 125 -0.40 6.53 -1.66
CA LEU A 125 0.20 7.78 -1.19
C LEU A 125 -0.09 8.06 0.29
N LEU A 126 -1.35 7.95 0.72
CA LEU A 126 -1.83 8.39 2.04
C LEU A 126 -2.10 7.24 3.02
N GLY A 127 -2.07 6.01 2.52
CA GLY A 127 -2.43 4.83 3.28
C GLY A 127 -3.94 4.60 3.38
N LYS A 128 -4.30 3.38 3.72
CA LYS A 128 -5.67 2.86 3.64
C LYS A 128 -6.67 3.59 4.54
N ASP A 129 -6.27 3.94 5.76
CA ASP A 129 -7.18 4.51 6.74
C ASP A 129 -7.60 5.93 6.35
N LEU A 130 -6.64 6.78 5.94
CA LEU A 130 -6.92 8.15 5.51
C LEU A 130 -7.67 8.17 4.17
N THR A 131 -7.29 7.32 3.22
CA THR A 131 -8.00 7.19 1.94
C THR A 131 -9.46 6.81 2.12
N LYS A 132 -9.76 5.84 3.00
CA LYS A 132 -11.14 5.45 3.29
C LYS A 132 -11.96 6.62 3.84
N LYS A 133 -11.36 7.42 4.72
CA LYS A 133 -11.99 8.62 5.28
C LYS A 133 -12.24 9.68 4.21
N ILE A 134 -11.25 9.92 3.32
CA ILE A 134 -11.39 10.85 2.18
C ILE A 134 -12.55 10.44 1.28
N ILE A 135 -12.63 9.15 0.91
CA ILE A 135 -13.70 8.64 0.05
C ILE A 135 -15.08 8.81 0.72
N GLU A 136 -15.16 8.61 2.05
CA GLU A 136 -16.39 8.80 2.79
C GLU A 136 -16.80 10.27 2.87
N ASP A 137 -15.87 11.17 3.17
CA ASP A 137 -16.09 12.61 3.19
C ASP A 137 -16.49 13.13 1.79
N THR A 138 -15.88 12.61 0.72
CA THR A 138 -16.20 12.96 -0.68
C THR A 138 -17.63 12.58 -1.06
N LYS A 139 -18.16 11.45 -0.60
CA LYS A 139 -19.55 11.05 -0.86
C LYS A 139 -20.58 12.04 -0.30
N ASN A 140 -20.21 12.76 0.74
CA ASN A 140 -21.03 13.77 1.40
C ASN A 140 -20.76 15.19 0.87
N HIS A 141 -19.77 15.35 -0.02
CA HIS A 141 -19.40 16.63 -0.60
C HIS A 141 -20.27 16.96 -1.82
N THR A 142 -20.74 18.20 -1.90
CA THR A 142 -21.49 18.70 -3.06
C THR A 142 -20.51 19.25 -4.07
N HIS A 143 -20.27 18.48 -5.13
CA HIS A 143 -19.43 18.90 -6.24
C HIS A 143 -20.10 19.99 -7.07
N LYS A 144 -19.33 21.00 -7.49
CA LYS A 144 -19.78 22.08 -8.39
C LYS A 144 -18.88 22.07 -9.62
N GLU A 145 -19.49 21.85 -10.77
CA GLU A 145 -18.80 21.79 -12.05
C GLU A 145 -18.07 23.11 -12.36
N GLY A 146 -16.79 23.04 -12.75
CA GLY A 146 -15.97 24.19 -13.11
C GLY A 146 -15.41 25.02 -11.93
N GLU A 147 -15.63 24.60 -10.69
CA GLU A 147 -15.03 25.22 -9.49
C GLU A 147 -13.97 24.32 -8.85
N GLU A 148 -13.02 24.90 -8.10
CA GLU A 148 -12.16 24.12 -7.21
C GLU A 148 -12.99 23.51 -6.08
N ASN A 149 -13.20 22.19 -6.12
CA ASN A 149 -14.01 21.47 -5.17
C ASN A 149 -13.17 20.94 -4.01
N LEU A 150 -12.87 21.79 -3.03
CA LEU A 150 -12.24 21.38 -1.78
C LEU A 150 -13.20 20.49 -0.99
N VAL A 151 -12.89 19.21 -0.87
CA VAL A 151 -13.65 18.28 -0.04
C VAL A 151 -13.42 18.61 1.43
N LYS A 152 -12.14 18.64 1.85
CA LYS A 152 -11.76 18.89 3.24
C LYS A 152 -10.27 19.13 3.39
N THR A 153 -9.90 19.91 4.41
CA THR A 153 -8.54 19.97 4.93
C THR A 153 -8.37 19.00 6.08
N TYR A 154 -7.45 18.04 5.93
CA TYR A 154 -7.12 17.04 6.95
C TYR A 154 -5.94 17.52 7.78
N ARG A 155 -6.09 17.58 9.11
CA ARG A 155 -5.07 18.10 10.06
C ARG A 155 -5.01 17.25 11.33
N GLY A 156 -3.88 17.30 12.01
CA GLY A 156 -3.71 16.70 13.33
C GLY A 156 -4.17 15.24 13.36
N ASN A 157 -5.14 14.92 14.21
CA ASN A 157 -5.63 13.54 14.37
C ASN A 157 -6.21 12.91 13.09
N ASP A 158 -6.62 13.73 12.11
CA ASP A 158 -7.08 13.21 10.82
C ASP A 158 -5.95 12.56 10.03
N LEU A 159 -4.71 13.02 10.23
CA LEU A 159 -3.50 12.51 9.59
C LEU A 159 -2.87 11.35 10.37
N SER A 160 -3.36 11.07 11.58
CA SER A 160 -2.85 9.97 12.40
C SER A 160 -3.24 8.63 11.78
N VAL A 161 -2.25 7.91 11.33
CA VAL A 161 -2.44 6.53 10.85
C VAL A 161 -2.61 5.62 12.06
N GLY A 162 -3.70 4.84 12.10
CA GLY A 162 -4.04 3.99 13.26
C GLY A 162 -3.04 2.90 13.62
N GLY A 163 -2.01 2.69 12.80
CA GLY A 163 -0.86 1.82 13.09
C GLY A 163 -1.18 0.34 13.29
N LYS A 164 -2.42 -0.10 13.09
CA LYS A 164 -2.83 -1.50 13.29
C LYS A 164 -2.01 -2.48 12.46
N GLY A 165 -1.70 -2.14 11.21
CA GLY A 165 -0.87 -2.95 10.33
C GLY A 165 0.56 -3.10 10.87
N MET A 166 1.19 -2.00 11.29
CA MET A 166 2.54 -2.00 11.85
C MET A 166 2.60 -2.77 13.17
N LYS A 167 1.63 -2.55 14.08
CA LYS A 167 1.53 -3.30 15.33
C LYS A 167 1.27 -4.79 15.09
N GLY A 168 0.40 -5.12 14.13
CA GLY A 168 0.13 -6.51 13.76
C GLY A 168 1.36 -7.22 13.19
N PHE A 169 2.20 -6.53 12.44
CA PHE A 169 3.40 -7.10 11.85
C PHE A 169 4.59 -7.13 12.82
N TYR A 170 4.98 -6.00 13.40
CA TYR A 170 6.18 -5.87 14.24
C TYR A 170 5.95 -6.19 15.72
N GLY A 171 4.70 -6.27 16.14
CA GLY A 171 4.31 -6.42 17.54
C GLY A 171 4.08 -5.07 18.24
N SER A 172 3.43 -5.14 19.40
CA SER A 172 3.06 -4.00 20.21
C SER A 172 3.24 -4.34 21.69
N PRO A 173 4.28 -3.82 22.36
CA PRO A 173 4.45 -3.99 23.79
C PRO A 173 3.27 -3.44 24.61
N THR A 174 2.66 -2.33 24.17
CA THR A 174 1.50 -1.73 24.84
C THR A 174 0.26 -2.61 24.76
N GLU A 175 0.07 -3.33 23.65
CA GLU A 175 -1.03 -4.28 23.45
C GLU A 175 -0.64 -5.72 23.82
N LYS A 176 0.57 -5.92 24.36
CA LYS A 176 1.15 -7.24 24.70
C LYS A 176 1.11 -8.24 23.52
N SER A 177 1.27 -7.73 22.32
CA SER A 177 1.27 -8.50 21.07
C SER A 177 2.67 -8.68 20.53
N LEU A 178 3.02 -9.91 20.12
CA LEU A 178 4.30 -10.20 19.48
C LEU A 178 4.32 -9.84 17.99
N GLY A 179 3.15 -9.65 17.39
CA GLY A 179 3.00 -9.50 15.96
C GLY A 179 3.46 -10.73 15.17
N ILE A 180 3.44 -10.61 13.84
CA ILE A 180 3.88 -11.69 12.95
C ILE A 180 5.37 -11.98 13.15
N VAL A 181 6.22 -10.95 13.19
CA VAL A 181 7.68 -11.10 13.35
C VAL A 181 8.02 -11.85 14.65
N GLY A 182 7.46 -11.45 15.78
CA GLY A 182 7.73 -12.09 17.06
C GLY A 182 7.18 -13.52 17.15
N ASN A 183 6.00 -13.79 16.58
CA ASN A 183 5.45 -15.15 16.53
C ASN A 183 6.28 -16.08 15.64
N VAL A 184 6.73 -15.59 14.48
CA VAL A 184 7.62 -16.34 13.60
C VAL A 184 8.99 -16.57 14.26
N ALA A 185 9.55 -15.55 14.94
CA ALA A 185 10.81 -15.70 15.68
C ALA A 185 10.73 -16.78 16.76
N LYS A 186 9.62 -16.87 17.50
CA LYS A 186 9.39 -17.94 18.47
C LYS A 186 9.33 -19.35 17.87
N SER A 187 9.01 -19.46 16.58
CA SER A 187 8.88 -20.74 15.87
C SER A 187 10.18 -21.21 15.20
N LEU A 188 11.26 -20.41 15.29
CA LEU A 188 12.59 -20.72 14.75
C LEU A 188 13.44 -21.48 15.74
#